data_4f3e91c103364cecd673dd3cb351a150
#
_entry.id   4f3e91c103364cecd673dd3cb351a150
#
_cell.length_a   1.000
_cell.length_b   1.000
_cell.length_c   1.000
_cell.angle_alpha   90.00
_cell.angle_beta   90.00
_cell.angle_gamma   90.00
#
_symmetry.space_group_name_H-M   'P 1'
#
loop_
_entity.id
_entity.type
_entity.pdbx_description
1 polymer ?
#
loop_
_entity_poly.entity_id
_entity_poly.type
_entity_poly.pdbx_seq_one_letter_code
_entity_poly.pdbx_strand_id
1 'polypeptide(L)'
;MKDNCILTAESVTEGHPDKLCDTIADAVVDACLTQDAAARVACEVMATAGKIIAAGEITAAKIPDIPAIICRTVREAGYGGSDYEVEVITHEQSPDIAEAVCGGTETGAGDQGILYGFACDETKELLPLPVVLAHRLTRLLTDTRRQGIIPGLRPDCLLYTSPSPRD
;
A
#
# COMPACT_ATOMS: atom_id res chain seq x y z
N MET A 1 32.79 27.62 5.15
CA MET A 1 31.36 27.72 5.54
C MET A 1 30.80 26.31 5.50
N LYS A 2 30.19 25.81 6.57
CA LYS A 2 29.43 24.54 6.48
C LYS A 2 28.19 24.88 5.69
N ASP A 3 28.05 24.32 4.51
CA ASP A 3 26.82 24.44 3.73
C ASP A 3 25.71 23.76 4.55
N ASN A 4 24.73 24.54 5.00
CA ASN A 4 23.56 24.02 5.68
C ASN A 4 22.73 23.27 4.63
N CYS A 5 22.68 21.97 4.69
CA CYS A 5 21.79 21.14 3.88
C CYS A 5 20.45 21.01 4.60
N ILE A 6 19.36 21.36 3.91
CA ILE A 6 18.00 21.15 4.40
C ILE A 6 17.51 19.82 3.81
N LEU A 7 17.10 18.90 4.70
CA LEU A 7 16.52 17.62 4.33
C LEU A 7 15.03 17.66 4.62
N THR A 8 14.24 17.13 3.70
CA THR A 8 12.80 16.98 3.83
C THR A 8 12.40 15.53 3.63
N ALA A 9 11.31 15.11 4.28
CA ALA A 9 10.68 13.81 4.07
C ALA A 9 9.17 13.96 4.23
N GLU A 10 8.43 13.02 3.66
CA GLU A 10 6.98 12.95 3.78
C GLU A 10 6.54 11.55 4.17
N SER A 11 5.36 11.44 4.72
CA SER A 11 4.68 10.19 5.01
C SER A 11 3.17 10.39 5.00
N VAL A 12 2.43 9.34 4.77
CA VAL A 12 0.97 9.35 4.68
C VAL A 12 0.35 8.44 5.73
N THR A 13 -0.86 8.76 6.18
CA THR A 13 -1.67 7.92 7.06
C THR A 13 -2.35 6.79 6.27
N GLU A 14 -2.96 5.86 7.00
CA GLU A 14 -3.54 4.62 6.45
C GLU A 14 -4.65 4.83 5.40
N GLY A 15 -5.34 5.95 5.45
CA GLY A 15 -6.41 6.28 4.52
C GLY A 15 -5.98 7.09 3.30
N HIS A 16 -4.68 7.42 3.16
CA HIS A 16 -4.21 8.05 1.93
C HIS A 16 -4.44 7.11 0.74
N PRO A 17 -4.94 7.63 -0.41
CA PRO A 17 -5.29 6.78 -1.55
C PRO A 17 -4.21 5.80 -1.96
N ASP A 18 -2.95 6.23 -2.08
CA ASP A 18 -1.84 5.37 -2.48
C ASP A 18 -1.63 4.21 -1.48
N LYS A 19 -1.56 4.53 -0.17
CA LYS A 19 -1.40 3.50 0.86
C LYS A 19 -2.61 2.59 0.96
N LEU A 20 -3.82 3.13 0.79
CA LEU A 20 -5.05 2.34 0.79
C LEU A 20 -5.08 1.35 -0.38
N CYS A 21 -4.68 1.80 -1.58
CA CYS A 21 -4.60 0.93 -2.75
C CYS A 21 -3.60 -0.20 -2.55
N ASP A 22 -2.41 0.08 -2.05
CA ASP A 22 -1.40 -0.93 -1.72
C ASP A 22 -1.93 -1.92 -0.68
N THR A 23 -2.57 -1.42 0.39
CA THR A 23 -3.16 -2.26 1.44
C THR A 23 -4.27 -3.17 0.91
N ILE A 24 -5.07 -2.70 -0.05
CA ILE A 24 -6.09 -3.52 -0.71
C ILE A 24 -5.43 -4.59 -1.57
N ALA A 25 -4.41 -4.24 -2.37
CA ALA A 25 -3.68 -5.18 -3.20
C ALA A 25 -3.04 -6.28 -2.34
N ASP A 26 -2.37 -5.92 -1.26
CA ASP A 26 -1.79 -6.85 -0.28
C ASP A 26 -2.86 -7.78 0.32
N ALA A 27 -4.03 -7.24 0.70
CA ALA A 27 -5.12 -8.04 1.25
C ALA A 27 -5.70 -9.06 0.23
N VAL A 28 -5.67 -8.74 -1.06
CA VAL A 28 -6.03 -9.70 -2.13
C VAL A 28 -4.98 -10.79 -2.24
N VAL A 29 -3.69 -10.45 -2.22
CA VAL A 29 -2.57 -11.41 -2.21
C VAL A 29 -2.69 -12.35 -1.01
N ASP A 30 -2.86 -11.83 0.19
CA ASP A 30 -3.01 -12.61 1.42
C ASP A 30 -4.19 -13.58 1.35
N ALA A 31 -5.33 -13.14 0.82
CA ALA A 31 -6.51 -13.97 0.66
C ALA A 31 -6.30 -15.10 -0.35
N CYS A 32 -5.56 -14.86 -1.43
CA CYS A 32 -5.21 -15.89 -2.40
C CYS A 32 -4.24 -16.90 -1.79
N LEU A 33 -3.14 -16.43 -1.19
CA LEU A 33 -2.10 -17.28 -0.59
C LEU A 33 -2.60 -18.10 0.59
N THR A 34 -3.58 -17.62 1.34
CA THR A 34 -4.23 -18.39 2.42
C THR A 34 -4.96 -19.61 1.89
N GLN A 35 -5.50 -19.56 0.68
CA GLN A 35 -6.25 -20.66 0.06
C GLN A 35 -5.36 -21.53 -0.83
N ASP A 36 -4.34 -20.94 -1.44
CA ASP A 36 -3.46 -21.60 -2.39
C ASP A 36 -2.05 -20.99 -2.29
N ALA A 37 -1.14 -21.70 -1.62
CA ALA A 37 0.25 -21.26 -1.45
C ALA A 37 1.02 -21.13 -2.79
N ALA A 38 0.50 -21.69 -3.89
CA ALA A 38 1.06 -21.59 -5.22
C ALA A 38 0.36 -20.52 -6.07
N ALA A 39 -0.57 -19.75 -5.49
CA ALA A 39 -1.24 -18.67 -6.21
C ALA A 39 -0.24 -17.63 -6.77
N ARG A 40 -0.51 -17.16 -7.96
CA ARG A 40 0.21 -16.07 -8.60
C ARG A 40 -0.74 -14.89 -8.72
N VAL A 41 -0.36 -13.77 -8.14
CA VAL A 41 -1.23 -12.60 -7.99
C VAL A 41 -0.47 -11.36 -8.42
N ALA A 42 -0.98 -10.69 -9.45
CA ALA A 42 -0.59 -9.36 -9.87
C ALA A 42 -1.87 -8.51 -9.84
N CYS A 43 -2.13 -7.87 -8.71
CA CYS A 43 -3.34 -7.07 -8.49
C CYS A 43 -2.95 -5.62 -8.25
N GLU A 44 -3.39 -4.75 -9.14
CA GLU A 44 -3.24 -3.31 -9.05
C GLU A 44 -4.57 -2.68 -8.63
N VAL A 45 -4.49 -1.63 -7.82
CA VAL A 45 -5.69 -0.94 -7.32
C VAL A 45 -5.58 0.55 -7.55
N MET A 46 -6.66 1.14 -7.99
CA MET A 46 -6.81 2.59 -8.13
C MET A 46 -8.05 3.05 -7.36
N ALA A 47 -7.88 4.07 -6.53
CA ALA A 47 -8.99 4.69 -5.80
C ALA A 47 -9.14 6.16 -6.21
N THR A 48 -10.39 6.58 -6.41
CA THR A 48 -10.77 7.98 -6.67
C THR A 48 -12.07 8.28 -5.94
N ALA A 49 -12.58 9.51 -6.08
CA ALA A 49 -13.83 9.91 -5.43
C ALA A 49 -15.00 8.99 -5.83
N GLY A 50 -15.52 8.25 -4.86
CA GLY A 50 -16.68 7.36 -5.03
C GLY A 50 -16.41 6.06 -5.81
N LYS A 51 -15.18 5.78 -6.26
CA LYS A 51 -14.89 4.57 -7.03
C LYS A 51 -13.54 3.94 -6.68
N ILE A 52 -13.52 2.61 -6.62
CA ILE A 52 -12.31 1.80 -6.48
C ILE A 52 -12.30 0.75 -7.60
N ILE A 53 -11.20 0.66 -8.30
CA ILE A 53 -10.98 -0.30 -9.39
C ILE A 53 -9.82 -1.20 -8.99
N ALA A 54 -10.05 -2.52 -9.00
CA ALA A 54 -9.01 -3.52 -8.87
C ALA A 54 -8.88 -4.24 -10.21
N ALA A 55 -7.67 -4.28 -10.75
CA ALA A 55 -7.40 -4.89 -12.05
C ALA A 55 -6.10 -5.69 -12.01
N GLY A 56 -5.99 -6.71 -12.88
CA GLY A 56 -4.75 -7.46 -13.01
C GLY A 56 -4.95 -8.94 -13.33
N GLU A 57 -3.94 -9.73 -12.98
CA GLU A 57 -3.89 -11.15 -13.30
C GLU A 57 -3.82 -11.98 -12.03
N ILE A 58 -4.73 -12.92 -11.86
CA ILE A 58 -4.78 -13.81 -10.69
C ILE A 58 -4.95 -15.25 -11.16
N THR A 59 -3.99 -16.10 -10.82
CA THR A 59 -4.08 -17.54 -11.01
C THR A 59 -4.00 -18.20 -9.65
N ALA A 60 -5.12 -18.77 -9.21
CA ALA A 60 -5.24 -19.46 -7.91
C ALA A 60 -6.29 -20.56 -8.03
N ALA A 61 -6.23 -21.56 -7.13
CA ALA A 61 -7.22 -22.65 -7.07
C ALA A 61 -8.65 -22.11 -6.86
N LYS A 62 -8.79 -20.97 -6.19
CA LYS A 62 -10.05 -20.28 -6.00
C LYS A 62 -9.80 -18.76 -5.89
N ILE A 63 -10.53 -18.01 -6.68
CA ILE A 63 -10.50 -16.53 -6.57
C ILE A 63 -11.32 -16.09 -5.35
N PRO A 64 -10.76 -15.29 -4.43
CA PRO A 64 -11.50 -14.79 -3.28
C PRO A 64 -12.54 -13.74 -3.69
N ASP A 65 -13.45 -13.39 -2.79
CA ASP A 65 -14.40 -12.30 -2.98
C ASP A 65 -13.68 -10.94 -2.86
N ILE A 66 -13.09 -10.49 -3.97
CA ILE A 66 -12.30 -9.26 -4.04
C ILE A 66 -13.13 -8.04 -3.64
N PRO A 67 -14.38 -7.83 -4.10
CA PRO A 67 -15.23 -6.74 -3.63
C PRO A 67 -15.41 -6.71 -2.11
N ALA A 68 -15.61 -7.87 -1.48
CA ALA A 68 -15.74 -7.95 -0.02
C ALA A 68 -14.42 -7.59 0.69
N ILE A 69 -13.28 -7.98 0.13
CA ILE A 69 -11.95 -7.60 0.63
C ILE A 69 -11.77 -6.10 0.56
N ILE A 70 -12.05 -5.47 -0.58
CA ILE A 70 -11.97 -4.02 -0.77
C ILE A 70 -12.83 -3.29 0.26
N CYS A 71 -14.11 -3.65 0.36
CA CYS A 71 -15.03 -3.02 1.30
C CYS A 71 -14.59 -3.16 2.78
N ARG A 72 -13.99 -4.29 3.14
CA ARG A 72 -13.42 -4.51 4.47
C ARG A 72 -12.23 -3.61 4.73
N THR A 73 -11.24 -3.60 3.83
CA THR A 73 -10.01 -2.81 3.97
C THR A 73 -10.30 -1.31 4.04
N VAL A 74 -11.23 -0.82 3.21
CA VAL A 74 -11.69 0.58 3.25
C VAL A 74 -12.29 0.94 4.60
N ARG A 75 -13.11 0.06 5.19
CA ARG A 75 -13.69 0.27 6.53
C ARG A 75 -12.63 0.25 7.62
N GLU A 76 -11.66 -0.66 7.54
CA GLU A 76 -10.55 -0.76 8.50
C GLU A 76 -9.67 0.49 8.46
N ALA A 77 -9.47 1.10 7.30
CA ALA A 77 -8.81 2.39 7.16
C ALA A 77 -9.61 3.57 7.74
N GLY A 78 -10.90 3.38 8.04
CA GLY A 78 -11.77 4.39 8.70
C GLY A 78 -12.74 5.12 7.80
N TYR A 79 -12.99 4.61 6.59
CA TYR A 79 -14.02 5.12 5.69
C TYR A 79 -15.33 4.32 5.81
N GLY A 80 -16.43 4.92 5.41
CA GLY A 80 -17.69 4.21 5.22
C GLY A 80 -17.60 3.23 4.03
N GLY A 81 -17.69 1.93 4.30
CA GLY A 81 -17.43 0.90 3.27
C GLY A 81 -18.53 0.75 2.19
N SER A 82 -19.62 1.54 2.26
CA SER A 82 -20.75 1.49 1.31
C SER A 82 -20.77 2.61 0.29
N ASP A 83 -19.85 3.56 0.38
CA ASP A 83 -19.90 4.82 -0.39
C ASP A 83 -19.08 4.75 -1.69
N TYR A 84 -18.56 3.57 -2.01
CA TYR A 84 -17.72 3.38 -3.19
C TYR A 84 -18.32 2.36 -4.15
N GLU A 85 -18.38 2.72 -5.42
CA GLU A 85 -18.54 1.76 -6.51
C GLU A 85 -17.26 0.94 -6.65
N VAL A 86 -17.36 -0.37 -6.59
CA VAL A 86 -16.23 -1.29 -6.73
C VAL A 86 -16.29 -1.98 -8.09
N GLU A 87 -15.25 -1.84 -8.87
CA GLU A 87 -15.08 -2.52 -10.15
C GLU A 87 -13.87 -3.47 -10.09
N VAL A 88 -14.05 -4.72 -10.52
CA VAL A 88 -13.00 -5.74 -10.52
C VAL A 88 -12.82 -6.27 -11.93
N ILE A 89 -11.60 -6.11 -12.48
CA ILE A 89 -11.22 -6.49 -13.83
C ILE A 89 -10.01 -7.41 -13.73
N THR A 90 -10.24 -8.70 -13.48
CA THR A 90 -9.15 -9.68 -13.32
C THR A 90 -9.24 -10.78 -14.36
N HIS A 91 -8.08 -11.25 -14.80
CA HIS A 91 -7.90 -12.33 -15.75
C HIS A 91 -6.92 -13.37 -15.21
N GLU A 92 -6.87 -14.55 -15.80
CA GLU A 92 -5.78 -15.50 -15.55
C GLU A 92 -4.50 -15.02 -16.19
N GLN A 93 -3.36 -15.32 -15.57
CA GLN A 93 -2.05 -15.02 -16.13
C GLN A 93 -1.86 -15.73 -17.48
N SER A 94 -1.22 -15.02 -18.44
CA SER A 94 -0.88 -15.59 -19.75
C SER A 94 -0.11 -16.91 -19.58
N PRO A 95 -0.49 -17.97 -20.32
CA PRO A 95 0.23 -19.24 -20.33
C PRO A 95 1.72 -19.09 -20.69
N ASP A 96 2.05 -18.18 -21.61
CA ASP A 96 3.45 -17.94 -22.03
C ASP A 96 4.30 -17.38 -20.88
N ILE A 97 3.74 -16.47 -20.09
CA ILE A 97 4.41 -15.92 -18.91
C ILE A 97 4.52 -17.01 -17.82
N ALA A 98 3.47 -17.78 -17.61
CA ALA A 98 3.47 -18.86 -16.62
C ALA A 98 4.53 -19.93 -16.95
N GLU A 99 4.72 -20.29 -18.23
CA GLU A 99 5.76 -21.21 -18.68
C GLU A 99 7.16 -20.63 -18.46
N ALA A 100 7.36 -19.37 -18.78
CA ALA A 100 8.65 -18.69 -18.59
C ALA A 100 9.07 -18.60 -17.12
N VAL A 101 8.13 -18.43 -16.20
CA VAL A 101 8.39 -18.29 -14.75
C VAL A 101 8.48 -19.66 -14.04
N CYS A 102 7.64 -20.62 -14.41
CA CYS A 102 7.46 -21.88 -13.68
C CYS A 102 7.94 -23.12 -14.48
N GLY A 103 8.39 -22.97 -15.70
CA GLY A 103 8.79 -24.09 -16.61
C GLY A 103 10.11 -24.77 -16.26
N GLY A 104 10.85 -24.28 -15.23
CA GLY A 104 12.13 -24.82 -14.77
C GLY A 104 12.03 -25.59 -13.44
N THR A 105 13.20 -26.08 -12.98
CA THR A 105 13.34 -26.72 -11.64
C THR A 105 13.30 -25.70 -10.50
N GLU A 106 13.49 -24.42 -10.80
CA GLU A 106 13.42 -23.29 -9.86
C GLU A 106 12.42 -22.28 -10.37
N THR A 107 11.65 -21.67 -9.46
CA THR A 107 10.72 -20.59 -9.80
C THR A 107 11.50 -19.33 -10.16
N GLY A 108 11.29 -18.83 -11.36
CA GLY A 108 11.86 -17.56 -11.84
C GLY A 108 11.13 -16.34 -11.28
N ALA A 109 11.70 -15.16 -11.54
CA ALA A 109 11.02 -13.90 -11.24
C ALA A 109 9.91 -13.64 -12.26
N GLY A 110 8.74 -13.23 -11.78
CA GLY A 110 7.59 -12.89 -12.64
C GLY A 110 7.71 -11.51 -13.29
N ASP A 111 8.63 -10.68 -12.81
CA ASP A 111 8.87 -9.33 -13.36
C ASP A 111 10.33 -8.91 -13.11
N GLN A 112 10.74 -7.84 -13.76
CA GLN A 112 12.00 -7.18 -13.51
C GLN A 112 11.94 -6.35 -12.23
N GLY A 113 13.09 -6.10 -11.60
CA GLY A 113 13.15 -5.27 -10.41
C GLY A 113 14.49 -4.56 -10.24
N ILE A 114 14.46 -3.40 -9.61
CA ILE A 114 15.65 -2.69 -9.14
C ILE A 114 15.52 -2.52 -7.63
N LEU A 115 16.53 -2.96 -6.89
CA LEU A 115 16.56 -2.84 -5.44
C LEU A 115 17.54 -1.73 -5.04
N TYR A 116 17.09 -0.87 -4.13
CA TYR A 116 17.92 0.16 -3.52
C TYR A 116 18.08 -0.15 -2.04
N GLY A 117 19.31 -0.03 -1.54
CA GLY A 117 19.62 -0.17 -0.13
C GLY A 117 20.23 1.12 0.41
N PHE A 118 19.76 1.58 1.57
CA PHE A 118 20.31 2.73 2.26
C PHE A 118 20.17 2.56 3.78
N ALA A 119 21.23 2.90 4.51
CA ALA A 119 21.20 2.97 5.97
C ALA A 119 22.15 4.08 6.46
N CYS A 120 21.80 4.69 7.59
CA CYS A 120 22.63 5.65 8.30
C CYS A 120 22.51 5.47 9.81
N ASP A 121 23.38 6.11 10.59
CA ASP A 121 23.43 5.99 12.04
C ASP A 121 22.76 7.17 12.79
N GLU A 122 21.95 7.98 12.08
CA GLU A 122 21.26 9.12 12.68
C GLU A 122 20.19 8.71 13.70
N THR A 123 19.57 7.56 13.50
CA THR A 123 18.48 7.06 14.35
C THR A 123 18.63 5.58 14.64
N LYS A 124 17.89 5.07 15.65
CA LYS A 124 17.86 3.63 15.98
C LYS A 124 17.28 2.77 14.87
N GLU A 125 16.45 3.36 14.01
CA GLU A 125 15.84 2.75 12.83
C GLU A 125 16.83 2.62 11.67
N LEU A 126 18.05 3.14 11.81
CA LEU A 126 19.07 3.23 10.77
C LEU A 126 18.60 4.02 9.54
N LEU A 127 17.75 4.99 9.74
CA LEU A 127 17.18 5.87 8.74
C LEU A 127 17.44 7.35 9.07
N PRO A 128 17.42 8.25 8.07
CA PRO A 128 17.52 9.68 8.31
C PRO A 128 16.42 10.19 9.24
N LEU A 129 16.78 11.11 10.14
CA LEU A 129 15.86 11.66 11.13
C LEU A 129 14.55 12.25 10.53
N PRO A 130 14.56 12.99 9.40
CA PRO A 130 13.33 13.49 8.79
C PRO A 130 12.34 12.37 8.41
N VAL A 131 12.84 11.25 7.88
CA VAL A 131 12.01 10.08 7.51
C VAL A 131 11.37 9.46 8.75
N VAL A 132 12.17 9.25 9.81
CA VAL A 132 11.67 8.70 11.08
C VAL A 132 10.63 9.59 11.71
N LEU A 133 10.84 10.92 11.69
CA LEU A 133 9.88 11.89 12.22
C LEU A 133 8.58 11.88 11.41
N ALA A 134 8.64 11.89 10.09
CA ALA A 134 7.45 11.82 9.24
C ALA A 134 6.62 10.57 9.52
N HIS A 135 7.25 9.40 9.61
CA HIS A 135 6.55 8.14 9.93
C HIS A 135 5.98 8.10 11.35
N ARG A 136 6.70 8.63 12.34
CA ARG A 136 6.20 8.69 13.72
C ARG A 136 4.99 9.61 13.85
N LEU A 137 5.02 10.76 13.18
CA LEU A 137 3.92 11.73 13.19
C LEU A 137 2.66 11.16 12.54
N THR A 138 2.77 10.51 11.36
CA THR A 138 1.61 9.90 10.71
C THR A 138 1.03 8.75 11.52
N ARG A 139 1.88 7.94 12.17
CA ARG A 139 1.43 6.88 13.09
C ARG A 139 0.69 7.47 14.28
N LEU A 140 1.23 8.52 14.90
CA LEU A 140 0.58 9.19 16.02
C LEU A 140 -0.78 9.79 15.64
N LEU A 141 -0.90 10.36 14.43
CA LEU A 141 -2.19 10.84 13.92
C LEU A 141 -3.20 9.71 13.74
N THR A 142 -2.78 8.59 13.17
CA THR A 142 -3.63 7.40 13.04
C THR A 142 -4.12 6.91 14.39
N ASP A 143 -3.21 6.77 15.37
CA ASP A 143 -3.56 6.33 16.72
C ASP A 143 -4.51 7.31 17.41
N THR A 144 -4.24 8.62 17.29
CA THR A 144 -5.07 9.70 17.85
C THR A 144 -6.48 9.68 17.22
N ARG A 145 -6.59 9.46 15.92
CA ARG A 145 -7.85 9.32 15.22
C ARG A 145 -8.63 8.10 15.70
N ARG A 146 -7.98 6.94 15.75
CA ARG A 146 -8.60 5.68 16.19
C ARG A 146 -9.09 5.73 17.65
N GLN A 147 -8.39 6.47 18.49
CA GLN A 147 -8.77 6.70 19.90
C GLN A 147 -9.83 7.81 20.06
N GLY A 148 -10.18 8.54 19.01
CA GLY A 148 -11.15 9.62 19.05
C GLY A 148 -10.69 10.85 19.84
N ILE A 149 -9.38 11.01 20.04
CA ILE A 149 -8.80 12.13 20.83
C ILE A 149 -9.03 13.47 20.13
N ILE A 150 -8.92 13.48 18.81
CA ILE A 150 -9.20 14.68 17.99
C ILE A 150 -10.47 14.42 17.16
N PRO A 151 -11.61 15.02 17.55
CA PRO A 151 -12.84 14.88 16.79
C PRO A 151 -12.70 15.41 15.36
N GLY A 152 -13.21 14.66 14.38
CA GLY A 152 -13.20 15.06 12.96
C GLY A 152 -11.90 14.82 12.22
N LEU A 153 -10.88 14.26 12.87
CA LEU A 153 -9.65 13.85 12.19
C LEU A 153 -9.96 12.74 11.17
N ARG A 154 -9.62 12.99 9.91
CA ARG A 154 -9.89 12.07 8.80
C ARG A 154 -8.79 11.02 8.66
N PRO A 155 -9.07 9.86 8.02
CA PRO A 155 -8.07 8.83 7.81
C PRO A 155 -7.01 9.20 6.74
N ASP A 156 -7.32 10.14 5.87
CA ASP A 156 -6.47 10.62 4.79
C ASP A 156 -5.66 11.84 5.23
N CYS A 157 -4.42 11.64 5.61
CA CYS A 157 -3.52 12.73 5.97
C CYS A 157 -2.14 12.53 5.35
N LEU A 158 -1.59 13.61 4.82
CA LEU A 158 -0.22 13.71 4.34
C LEU A 158 0.55 14.67 5.23
N LEU A 159 1.67 14.24 5.77
CA LEU A 159 2.57 15.09 6.55
C LEU A 159 3.88 15.31 5.83
N TYR A 160 4.30 16.57 5.78
CA TYR A 160 5.60 16.99 5.30
C TYR A 160 6.48 17.43 6.47
N THR A 161 7.74 17.05 6.46
CA THR A 161 8.78 17.65 7.28
C THR A 161 9.53 18.65 6.43
N SER A 162 8.85 19.69 5.97
CA SER A 162 9.46 20.78 5.20
C SER A 162 9.51 22.05 6.04
N PRO A 163 10.61 22.82 6.00
CA PRO A 163 10.64 24.13 6.61
C PRO A 163 9.93 25.20 5.78
N SER A 164 9.44 24.85 4.59
CA SER A 164 8.74 25.81 3.73
C SER A 164 7.29 25.98 4.19
N PRO A 165 6.88 27.16 4.64
CA PRO A 165 5.48 27.45 4.83
C PRO A 165 4.81 27.39 3.44
N ARG A 166 3.70 26.66 3.36
CA ARG A 166 2.77 26.82 2.25
C ARG A 166 1.92 28.04 2.57
N ASP A 167 2.20 29.10 1.88
CA ASP A 167 1.31 30.26 1.85
C ASP A 167 0.09 29.97 0.99
#